data_8eea4d348e924a39505434235b6e467a
#
_entry.id   8eea4d348e924a39505434235b6e467a
#
_cell.length_a   1.000
_cell.length_b   1.000
_cell.length_c   1.000
_cell.angle_alpha   90.00
_cell.angle_beta   90.00
_cell.angle_gamma   90.00
#
_symmetry.space_group_name_H-M   'P 1'
#
loop_
_entity.id
_entity.type
_entity.pdbx_description
1 polymer ?
#
loop_
_entity_poly.entity_id
_entity_poly.type
_entity_poly.pdbx_seq_one_letter_code
_entity_poly.pdbx_strand_id
1 'polypeptide(L)'
;MQCMLDTDTCIYLIKKSPGMKPQAALQDCYISAIVLGELEYGVANSAETRLEQNRRALLDFVSAVQALPINENVSEIYGQVRAALKKQPIGPNDTWIAAHALSLQLPLVTNNIREFSRVPGLAIDTWMNLK
;
A
#
# COMPACT_ATOMS: atom_id res chain seq x y z
N MET A 1 -16.91 2.66 1.28
CA MET A 1 -15.89 2.50 2.32
C MET A 1 -14.55 2.92 1.77
N GLN A 2 -13.84 3.77 2.48
CA GLN A 2 -12.51 4.24 2.06
C GLN A 2 -11.44 3.42 2.76
N CYS A 3 -10.33 3.17 2.07
CA CYS A 3 -9.21 2.41 2.61
C CYS A 3 -7.92 2.80 1.90
N MET A 4 -6.80 2.43 2.50
CA MET A 4 -5.48 2.58 1.90
C MET A 4 -4.96 1.19 1.52
N LEU A 5 -4.30 1.09 0.37
CA LEU A 5 -3.76 -0.18 -0.14
C LEU A 5 -2.25 -0.19 0.02
N ASP A 6 -1.70 -1.33 0.47
CA ASP A 6 -0.25 -1.50 0.47
C ASP A 6 0.24 -1.95 -0.92
N THR A 7 1.56 -2.05 -1.08
CA THR A 7 2.17 -2.35 -2.38
C THR A 7 1.74 -3.71 -2.92
N ASP A 8 1.80 -4.75 -2.10
CA ASP A 8 1.47 -6.10 -2.56
C ASP A 8 0.01 -6.22 -2.99
N THR A 9 -0.90 -5.60 -2.23
CA THR A 9 -2.31 -5.57 -2.61
C THR A 9 -2.50 -4.91 -3.97
N CYS A 10 -1.80 -3.79 -4.21
CA CYS A 10 -1.84 -3.12 -5.52
C CYS A 10 -1.34 -4.04 -6.63
N ILE A 11 -0.24 -4.76 -6.40
CA ILE A 11 0.32 -5.67 -7.39
C ILE A 11 -0.70 -6.77 -7.74
N TYR A 12 -1.33 -7.37 -6.73
CA TYR A 12 -2.34 -8.38 -6.96
C TYR A 12 -3.54 -7.84 -7.74
N LEU A 13 -3.96 -6.61 -7.46
CA LEU A 13 -5.06 -5.97 -8.20
C LEU A 13 -4.67 -5.70 -9.65
N ILE A 14 -3.47 -5.17 -9.89
CA ILE A 14 -2.96 -4.88 -11.23
C ILE A 14 -2.87 -6.16 -12.06
N LYS A 15 -2.39 -7.24 -11.46
CA LYS A 15 -2.25 -8.54 -12.13
C LYS A 15 -3.54 -9.33 -12.21
N LYS A 16 -4.61 -8.83 -11.60
CA LYS A 16 -5.90 -9.52 -11.54
C LYS A 16 -5.75 -10.94 -10.99
N SER A 17 -4.99 -11.06 -9.90
CA SER A 17 -4.64 -12.35 -9.32
C SER A 17 -5.88 -13.09 -8.80
N PRO A 18 -5.97 -14.42 -9.05
CA PRO A 18 -7.05 -15.21 -8.48
C PRO A 18 -7.05 -15.13 -6.95
N GLY A 19 -8.21 -15.09 -6.34
CA GLY A 19 -8.33 -15.00 -4.89
C GLY A 19 -8.35 -13.59 -4.35
N MET A 20 -8.00 -12.58 -5.17
CA MET A 20 -8.14 -11.19 -4.78
C MET A 20 -9.62 -10.80 -4.91
N LYS A 21 -10.21 -10.38 -3.79
CA LYS A 21 -11.64 -10.04 -3.72
C LYS A 21 -11.79 -8.62 -3.17
N PRO A 22 -11.75 -7.60 -4.04
CA PRO A 22 -11.89 -6.22 -3.61
C PRO A 22 -13.23 -5.99 -2.91
N GLN A 23 -13.18 -5.28 -1.78
CA GLN A 23 -14.38 -4.97 -0.99
C GLN A 23 -14.71 -3.48 -1.03
N ALA A 24 -14.02 -2.73 -1.89
CA ALA A 24 -14.29 -1.32 -2.15
C ALA A 24 -13.97 -1.02 -3.61
N ALA A 25 -14.65 -0.02 -4.15
CA ALA A 25 -14.34 0.45 -5.51
C ALA A 25 -12.96 1.13 -5.48
N LEU A 26 -12.19 0.99 -6.58
CA LEU A 26 -10.85 1.58 -6.64
C LEU A 26 -10.89 3.11 -6.44
N GLN A 27 -11.95 3.77 -6.87
CA GLN A 27 -12.10 5.22 -6.67
C GLN A 27 -12.20 5.62 -5.20
N ASP A 28 -12.50 4.68 -4.31
CA ASP A 28 -12.54 4.89 -2.86
C ASP A 28 -11.23 4.47 -2.17
N CYS A 29 -10.24 4.05 -2.94
CA CYS A 29 -8.97 3.56 -2.43
C CYS A 29 -7.87 4.60 -2.60
N TYR A 30 -7.00 4.68 -1.60
CA TYR A 30 -5.85 5.58 -1.59
C TYR A 30 -4.57 4.76 -1.59
N ILE A 31 -3.54 5.30 -2.20
CA ILE A 31 -2.18 4.75 -2.08
C ILE A 31 -1.25 5.88 -1.65
N SER A 32 -0.26 5.52 -0.84
CA SER A 32 0.80 6.44 -0.45
C SER A 32 1.74 6.69 -1.62
N ALA A 33 2.38 7.85 -1.66
CA ALA A 33 3.50 8.11 -2.56
C ALA A 33 4.58 7.05 -2.43
N ILE A 34 4.76 6.46 -1.25
CA ILE A 34 5.71 5.37 -1.02
C ILE A 34 5.32 4.13 -1.83
N VAL A 35 4.04 3.77 -1.78
CA VAL A 35 3.52 2.65 -2.58
C VAL A 35 3.71 2.93 -4.07
N LEU A 36 3.38 4.14 -4.50
CA LEU A 36 3.56 4.52 -5.90
C LEU A 36 5.01 4.37 -6.33
N GLY A 37 5.96 4.80 -5.48
CA GLY A 37 7.38 4.64 -5.77
C GLY A 37 7.80 3.18 -5.94
N GLU A 38 7.28 2.30 -5.08
CA GLU A 38 7.56 0.87 -5.20
C GLU A 38 6.97 0.28 -6.49
N LEU A 39 5.77 0.70 -6.86
CA LEU A 39 5.15 0.26 -8.12
C LEU A 39 5.92 0.78 -9.34
N GLU A 40 6.40 2.03 -9.29
CA GLU A 40 7.23 2.61 -10.34
C GLU A 40 8.56 1.86 -10.47
N TYR A 41 9.17 1.48 -9.34
CA TYR A 41 10.37 0.66 -9.38
C TYR A 41 10.09 -0.69 -10.06
N GLY A 42 8.96 -1.31 -9.74
CA GLY A 42 8.58 -2.57 -10.38
C GLY A 42 8.47 -2.46 -11.89
N VAL A 43 7.93 -1.36 -12.39
CA VAL A 43 7.86 -1.10 -13.84
C VAL A 43 9.25 -0.89 -14.41
N ALA A 44 10.05 -0.02 -13.80
CA ALA A 44 11.40 0.30 -14.28
C ALA A 44 12.31 -0.94 -14.31
N ASN A 45 12.08 -1.89 -13.39
CA ASN A 45 12.85 -3.12 -13.28
C ASN A 45 12.29 -4.25 -14.15
N SER A 46 11.31 -3.98 -15.01
CA SER A 46 10.72 -4.97 -15.89
C SER A 46 11.69 -5.39 -16.99
N ALA A 47 11.53 -6.62 -17.50
CA ALA A 47 12.17 -7.02 -18.74
C ALA A 47 11.78 -6.05 -19.85
N GLU A 48 12.74 -5.74 -20.74
CA GLU A 48 12.53 -4.76 -21.81
C GLU A 48 11.30 -5.07 -22.65
N THR A 49 11.04 -6.35 -22.91
CA THR A 49 9.90 -6.79 -23.72
C THR A 49 8.55 -6.55 -23.03
N ARG A 50 8.53 -6.30 -21.72
CA ARG A 50 7.31 -6.11 -20.96
C ARG A 50 7.16 -4.70 -20.39
N LEU A 51 8.15 -3.86 -20.60
CA LEU A 51 8.20 -2.54 -19.99
C LEU A 51 6.99 -1.69 -20.34
N GLU A 52 6.66 -1.61 -21.64
CA GLU A 52 5.54 -0.80 -22.11
C GLU A 52 4.20 -1.32 -21.58
N GLN A 53 4.01 -2.64 -21.62
CA GLN A 53 2.79 -3.27 -21.09
C GLN A 53 2.62 -2.98 -19.60
N ASN A 54 3.70 -3.13 -18.82
CA ASN A 54 3.67 -2.89 -17.40
C ASN A 54 3.46 -1.41 -17.09
N ARG A 55 4.04 -0.50 -17.88
CA ARG A 55 3.82 0.93 -17.74
C ARG A 55 2.35 1.28 -17.94
N ARG A 56 1.73 0.74 -18.98
CA ARG A 56 0.31 0.99 -19.25
C ARG A 56 -0.57 0.46 -18.14
N ALA A 57 -0.28 -0.75 -17.63
CA ALA A 57 -1.06 -1.33 -16.54
C ALA A 57 -0.99 -0.47 -15.27
N LEU A 58 0.19 0.06 -14.96
CA LEU A 58 0.34 0.95 -13.82
C LEU A 58 -0.41 2.26 -14.01
N LEU A 59 -0.33 2.87 -15.19
CA LEU A 59 -1.05 4.11 -15.49
C LEU A 59 -2.55 3.92 -15.34
N ASP A 60 -3.08 2.82 -15.83
CA ASP A 60 -4.52 2.51 -15.70
C ASP A 60 -4.91 2.38 -14.24
N PHE A 61 -4.10 1.68 -13.45
CA PHE A 61 -4.38 1.51 -12.02
C PHE A 61 -4.34 2.84 -11.27
N VAL A 62 -3.28 3.63 -11.49
CA VAL A 62 -3.10 4.91 -10.79
C VAL A 62 -4.21 5.89 -11.14
N SER A 63 -4.75 5.83 -12.38
CA SER A 63 -5.87 6.68 -12.77
C SER A 63 -7.16 6.32 -12.05
N ALA A 64 -7.27 5.11 -11.52
CA ALA A 64 -8.47 4.63 -10.84
C ALA A 64 -8.44 4.87 -9.32
N VAL A 65 -7.26 4.92 -8.70
CA VAL A 65 -7.10 5.15 -7.27
C VAL A 65 -6.67 6.59 -7.02
N GLN A 66 -6.52 6.97 -5.74
CA GLN A 66 -6.01 8.29 -5.36
C GLN A 66 -4.63 8.16 -4.72
N ALA A 67 -3.60 8.67 -5.39
CA ALA A 67 -2.24 8.67 -4.85
C ALA A 67 -2.03 9.96 -4.05
N LEU A 68 -1.54 9.82 -2.83
CA LEU A 68 -1.37 10.93 -1.90
C LEU A 68 0.10 11.15 -1.55
N PRO A 69 0.54 12.42 -1.49
CA PRO A 69 1.91 12.73 -1.09
C PRO A 69 2.09 12.56 0.42
N ILE A 70 3.35 12.46 0.82
CA ILE A 70 3.72 12.49 2.24
C ILE A 70 3.73 13.95 2.69
N ASN A 71 3.01 14.25 3.77
CA ASN A 71 3.00 15.57 4.37
C ASN A 71 3.63 15.54 5.77
N GLU A 72 3.66 16.70 6.43
CA GLU A 72 4.28 16.82 7.75
C GLU A 72 3.61 15.92 8.80
N ASN A 73 2.28 15.80 8.75
CA ASN A 73 1.55 14.96 9.68
C ASN A 73 1.94 13.49 9.55
N VAL A 74 2.07 13.02 8.31
CA VAL A 74 2.53 11.64 8.07
C VAL A 74 3.93 11.44 8.62
N SER A 75 4.82 12.42 8.44
CA SER A 75 6.19 12.35 8.94
C SER A 75 6.25 12.26 10.45
N GLU A 76 5.42 13.02 11.15
CA GLU A 76 5.34 12.97 12.60
C GLU A 76 4.89 11.60 13.09
N ILE A 77 3.84 11.06 12.46
CA ILE A 77 3.32 9.73 12.81
C ILE A 77 4.35 8.64 12.48
N TYR A 78 5.07 8.80 11.37
CA TYR A 78 6.16 7.87 11.02
C TYR A 78 7.17 7.76 12.17
N GLY A 79 7.59 8.89 12.72
CA GLY A 79 8.52 8.90 13.84
C GLY A 79 7.96 8.16 15.05
N GLN A 80 6.69 8.40 15.36
CA GLN A 80 6.02 7.75 16.48
C GLN A 80 5.90 6.24 16.29
N VAL A 81 5.51 5.79 15.09
CA VAL A 81 5.37 4.36 14.78
C VAL A 81 6.73 3.68 14.86
N ARG A 82 7.73 4.28 14.25
CA ARG A 82 9.09 3.73 14.26
C ARG A 82 9.63 3.57 15.68
N ALA A 83 9.40 4.58 16.54
CA ALA A 83 9.81 4.52 17.93
C ALA A 83 9.07 3.43 18.70
N ALA A 84 7.76 3.28 18.45
CA ALA A 84 6.96 2.25 19.10
C ALA A 84 7.40 0.83 18.71
N LEU A 85 7.94 0.65 17.51
CA LEU A 85 8.36 -0.66 17.01
C LEU A 85 9.88 -0.91 17.11
N LYS A 86 10.61 -0.09 17.86
CA LYS A 86 12.09 -0.16 17.86
C LYS A 86 12.63 -1.53 18.29
N LYS A 87 11.90 -2.26 19.12
CA LYS A 87 12.32 -3.60 19.58
C LYS A 87 11.99 -4.70 18.56
N GLN A 88 11.03 -4.45 17.69
CA GLN A 88 10.60 -5.39 16.67
C GLN A 88 10.14 -4.62 15.45
N PRO A 89 11.10 -4.01 14.71
CA PRO A 89 10.77 -3.12 13.60
C PRO A 89 10.18 -3.87 12.41
N ILE A 90 9.41 -3.14 11.61
CA ILE A 90 9.02 -3.56 10.28
C ILE A 90 9.85 -2.78 9.26
N GLY A 91 9.77 -3.16 7.97
CA GLY A 91 10.55 -2.47 6.95
C GLY A 91 10.25 -0.97 6.89
N PRO A 92 11.22 -0.16 6.43
CA PRO A 92 11.05 1.30 6.42
C PRO A 92 9.88 1.76 5.55
N ASN A 93 9.70 1.16 4.37
CA ASN A 93 8.58 1.53 3.51
C ASN A 93 7.25 1.16 4.15
N ASP A 94 7.16 -0.02 4.79
CA ASP A 94 5.95 -0.44 5.50
C ASP A 94 5.65 0.49 6.67
N THR A 95 6.68 0.99 7.35
CA THR A 95 6.49 1.98 8.42
C THR A 95 5.85 3.26 7.86
N TRP A 96 6.32 3.75 6.71
CA TRP A 96 5.73 4.91 6.05
C TRP A 96 4.28 4.66 5.64
N ILE A 97 4.01 3.49 5.08
CA ILE A 97 2.64 3.13 4.64
C ILE A 97 1.69 3.09 5.83
N ALA A 98 2.13 2.46 6.93
CA ALA A 98 1.35 2.42 8.16
C ALA A 98 1.07 3.82 8.71
N ALA A 99 2.10 4.67 8.75
CA ALA A 99 1.95 6.04 9.22
C ALA A 99 0.96 6.83 8.37
N HIS A 100 1.00 6.61 7.05
CA HIS A 100 0.11 7.30 6.13
C HIS A 100 -1.35 6.91 6.37
N ALA A 101 -1.61 5.60 6.53
CA ALA A 101 -2.96 5.12 6.83
C ALA A 101 -3.46 5.68 8.17
N LEU A 102 -2.61 5.69 9.19
CA LEU A 102 -2.95 6.26 10.49
C LEU A 102 -3.28 7.75 10.38
N SER A 103 -2.53 8.51 9.60
CA SER A 103 -2.74 9.94 9.41
C SER A 103 -4.13 10.25 8.84
N LEU A 104 -4.64 9.34 8.03
CA LEU A 104 -5.95 9.48 7.39
C LEU A 104 -7.05 8.78 8.17
N GLN A 105 -6.70 8.06 9.23
CA GLN A 105 -7.64 7.25 10.01
C GLN A 105 -8.38 6.25 9.12
N LEU A 106 -7.67 5.66 8.16
CA LEU A 106 -8.21 4.66 7.25
C LEU A 106 -7.63 3.30 7.55
N PRO A 107 -8.40 2.23 7.31
CA PRO A 107 -7.84 0.89 7.39
C PRO A 107 -6.82 0.67 6.26
N LEU A 108 -5.83 -0.14 6.55
CA LEU A 108 -4.85 -0.58 5.56
C LEU A 108 -5.24 -1.97 5.06
N VAL A 109 -5.38 -2.11 3.75
CA VAL A 109 -5.62 -3.40 3.12
C VAL A 109 -4.26 -4.00 2.78
N THR A 110 -3.97 -5.15 3.35
CA THR A 110 -2.65 -5.78 3.24
C THR A 110 -2.77 -7.29 3.38
N ASN A 111 -1.81 -8.03 2.83
CA ASN A 111 -1.64 -9.45 3.10
C ASN A 111 -0.56 -9.70 4.16
N ASN A 112 0.20 -8.68 4.53
CA ASN A 112 1.25 -8.78 5.53
C ASN A 112 0.71 -8.45 6.92
N ILE A 113 -0.28 -9.24 7.35
CA ILE A 113 -0.99 -9.02 8.59
C ILE A 113 -0.06 -9.12 9.78
N ARG A 114 0.88 -10.07 9.74
CA ARG A 114 1.80 -10.33 10.85
C ARG A 114 2.61 -9.09 11.23
N GLU A 115 3.15 -8.38 10.24
CA GLU A 115 3.98 -7.19 10.51
C GLU A 115 3.13 -5.98 10.84
N PHE A 116 2.10 -5.69 10.04
CA PHE A 116 1.29 -4.51 10.25
C PHE A 116 0.46 -4.56 11.53
N SER A 117 0.14 -5.77 12.03
CA SER A 117 -0.59 -5.89 13.30
C SER A 117 0.22 -5.42 14.50
N ARG A 118 1.55 -5.25 14.35
CA ARG A 118 2.39 -4.69 15.41
C ARG A 118 2.20 -3.18 15.57
N VAL A 119 1.63 -2.51 14.57
CA VAL A 119 1.50 -1.04 14.56
C VAL A 119 0.32 -0.63 15.46
N PRO A 120 0.57 0.11 16.55
CA PRO A 120 -0.52 0.49 17.46
C PRO A 120 -1.55 1.36 16.74
N GLY A 121 -2.82 1.01 16.94
CA GLY A 121 -3.95 1.79 16.42
C GLY A 121 -4.27 1.63 14.95
N LEU A 122 -3.50 0.83 14.21
CA LEU A 122 -3.75 0.61 12.79
C LEU A 122 -4.83 -0.45 12.58
N ALA A 123 -5.90 -0.10 11.88
CA ALA A 123 -6.91 -1.05 11.45
C ALA A 123 -6.41 -1.75 10.18
N ILE A 124 -6.54 -3.06 10.14
CA ILE A 124 -6.03 -3.89 9.04
C ILE A 124 -7.16 -4.71 8.45
N ASP A 125 -7.16 -4.85 7.13
CA ASP A 125 -8.08 -5.71 6.41
C ASP A 125 -7.30 -6.46 5.33
N THR A 126 -7.85 -7.55 4.84
CA THR A 126 -7.27 -8.28 3.72
C THR A 126 -8.34 -8.62 2.70
N TRP A 127 -7.99 -8.49 1.43
CA TRP A 127 -8.89 -8.81 0.32
C TRP A 127 -8.49 -10.11 -0.38
N MET A 128 -7.38 -10.70 0.04
CA MET A 128 -6.91 -11.95 -0.54
C MET A 128 -7.53 -13.14 0.20
N ASN A 129 -8.04 -14.09 -0.57
CA ASN A 129 -8.46 -15.36 0.00
C ASN A 129 -7.22 -16.24 0.17
N LEU A 130 -6.81 -16.44 1.44
CA LEU A 130 -5.58 -17.14 1.77
C LEU A 130 -5.78 -18.65 1.98
N LYS A 131 -6.94 -19.17 1.65
CA LYS A 131 -7.18 -20.62 1.76
C LYS A 131 -6.50 -21.39 0.65
#